data_b955dfe3437e0b91d233a36bb3fe16ef
#
_entry.id   b955dfe3437e0b91d233a36bb3fe16ef
#
_cell.length_a   1.000
_cell.length_b   1.000
_cell.length_c   1.000
_cell.angle_alpha   90.00
_cell.angle_beta   90.00
_cell.angle_gamma   90.00
#
_symmetry.space_group_name_H-M   'P 1'
#
loop_
_entity.id
_entity.type
_entity.pdbx_description
1 polymer ?
#
loop_
_entity_poly.entity_id
_entity_poly.type
_entity_poly.pdbx_seq_one_letter_code
_entity_poly.pdbx_strand_id
1 'polypeptide(L)'
;MLCLSVYPHPLKGGSNRTLQSYCEMIARTADLMGIGQIGIGTDLCQDQPDSIVEWMRVGRWTKQIDFGEGSASAPGFPPMPDWFTDNRDFGKIADGLRATGITQTDADAVMGG
;
A
#
# COMPACT_ATOMS: atom_id res chain seq x y z
N MET A 1 7.56 -5.70 14.19
CA MET A 1 7.55 -4.67 13.12
C MET A 1 6.26 -4.80 12.32
N LEU A 2 5.59 -3.71 12.06
CA LEU A 2 4.39 -3.65 11.22
C LEU A 2 4.74 -2.96 9.89
N CYS A 3 4.61 -3.68 8.78
CA CYS A 3 4.78 -3.09 7.45
C CYS A 3 3.40 -2.64 6.92
N LEU A 4 3.29 -1.35 6.66
CA LEU A 4 2.07 -0.75 6.12
C LEU A 4 2.10 -0.83 4.60
N SER A 5 1.10 -1.48 4.02
CA SER A 5 1.02 -1.70 2.57
C SER A 5 0.63 -0.42 1.83
N VAL A 6 1.21 -0.23 0.65
CA VAL A 6 0.76 0.77 -0.33
C VAL A 6 -0.34 0.18 -1.23
N TYR A 7 -0.48 -1.14 -1.25
CA TYR A 7 -1.46 -1.81 -2.09
C TYR A 7 -2.90 -1.36 -1.76
N PRO A 8 -3.70 -0.99 -2.76
CA PRO A 8 -4.97 -0.28 -2.52
C PRO A 8 -6.03 -1.07 -1.76
N HIS A 9 -6.10 -2.38 -1.95
CA HIS A 9 -7.21 -3.19 -1.47
C HIS A 9 -7.47 -3.07 0.04
N PRO A 10 -6.48 -3.21 0.95
CA PRO A 10 -6.73 -3.11 2.37
C PRO A 10 -6.85 -1.65 2.86
N LEU A 11 -6.56 -0.66 2.03
CA LEU A 11 -6.55 0.73 2.43
C LEU A 11 -7.94 1.36 2.34
N LYS A 12 -8.30 2.09 3.37
CA LYS A 12 -9.51 2.92 3.32
C LYS A 12 -9.38 3.94 2.18
N GLY A 13 -10.33 3.92 1.26
CA GLY A 13 -10.31 4.74 0.05
C GLY A 13 -9.66 4.05 -1.17
N GLY A 14 -9.05 2.88 -1.00
CA GLY A 14 -8.46 2.10 -2.10
C GLY A 14 -7.50 2.92 -2.94
N SER A 15 -7.61 2.82 -4.27
CA SER A 15 -6.77 3.55 -5.23
C SER A 15 -6.92 5.07 -5.19
N ASN A 16 -8.02 5.58 -4.60
CA ASN A 16 -8.26 7.02 -4.45
C ASN A 16 -7.66 7.60 -3.17
N ARG A 17 -6.93 6.80 -2.39
CA ARG A 17 -6.28 7.29 -1.19
C ARG A 17 -5.21 8.30 -1.52
N THR A 18 -5.24 9.45 -0.85
CA THR A 18 -4.22 10.50 -1.03
C THR A 18 -2.92 10.15 -0.30
N LEU A 19 -1.80 10.65 -0.80
CA LEU A 19 -0.51 10.54 -0.13
C LEU A 19 -0.55 11.09 1.29
N GLN A 20 -1.18 12.26 1.49
CA GLN A 20 -1.35 12.86 2.81
C GLN A 20 -2.06 11.90 3.77
N SER A 21 -3.19 11.35 3.37
CA SER A 21 -3.98 10.42 4.18
C SER A 21 -3.19 9.13 4.51
N TYR A 22 -2.36 8.65 3.60
CA TYR A 22 -1.47 7.51 3.83
C TYR A 22 -0.39 7.86 4.87
N CYS A 23 0.28 8.98 4.72
CA CYS A 23 1.30 9.44 5.67
C CYS A 23 0.71 9.75 7.06
N GLU A 24 -0.48 10.30 7.14
CA GLU A 24 -1.20 10.49 8.41
C GLU A 24 -1.51 9.14 9.10
N MET A 25 -1.84 8.13 8.34
CA MET A 25 -2.03 6.78 8.88
C MET A 25 -0.73 6.25 9.48
N ILE A 26 0.40 6.42 8.79
CA ILE A 26 1.72 6.04 9.31
C ILE A 26 2.01 6.79 10.61
N ALA A 27 1.82 8.10 10.65
CA ALA A 27 2.05 8.92 11.83
C ALA A 27 1.22 8.45 13.03
N ARG A 28 -0.08 8.19 12.84
CA ARG A 28 -0.96 7.66 13.90
C ARG A 28 -0.51 6.27 14.39
N THR A 29 -0.06 5.44 13.48
CA THR A 29 0.45 4.11 13.84
C THR A 29 1.74 4.22 14.62
N ALA A 30 2.61 5.18 14.25
CA ALA A 30 3.83 5.48 14.98
C ALA A 30 3.56 5.96 16.42
N ASP A 31 2.54 6.77 16.63
CA ASP A 31 2.10 7.22 17.95
C ASP A 31 1.67 6.04 18.85
N LEU A 32 1.11 5.00 18.26
CA LEU A 32 0.64 3.82 18.99
C LEU A 32 1.74 2.79 19.27
N MET A 33 2.60 2.56 18.31
CA MET A 33 3.55 1.44 18.32
C MET A 33 5.02 1.87 18.52
N GLY A 34 5.33 3.12 18.29
CA GLY A 34 6.69 3.64 18.17
C GLY A 34 7.20 3.56 16.72
N ILE A 35 7.93 4.60 16.31
CA ILE A 35 8.40 4.76 14.93
C ILE A 35 9.30 3.61 14.46
N GLY A 36 10.15 3.08 15.33
CA GLY A 36 11.05 1.98 15.04
C GLY A 36 10.37 0.62 14.80
N GLN A 37 9.05 0.55 14.99
CA GLN A 37 8.26 -0.67 14.76
C GLN A 37 7.48 -0.66 13.45
N ILE A 38 7.67 0.37 12.64
CA ILE A 38 6.91 0.58 11.40
C ILE A 38 7.84 0.53 10.21
N GLY A 39 7.38 -0.11 9.14
CA GLY A 39 8.01 -0.11 7.83
C GLY A 39 6.96 0.03 6.73
N ILE A 40 7.42 0.10 5.50
CA ILE A 40 6.56 0.14 4.32
C ILE A 40 6.77 -1.13 3.52
N GLY A 41 5.66 -1.80 3.22
CA GLY A 41 5.61 -2.91 2.28
C GLY A 41 4.77 -2.51 1.07
N THR A 42 5.34 -2.50 -0.11
CA THR A 42 4.60 -2.00 -1.28
C THR A 42 3.56 -2.98 -1.79
N ASP A 43 3.86 -4.26 -1.69
CA ASP A 43 3.07 -5.32 -2.31
C ASP A 43 2.82 -5.05 -3.81
N LEU A 44 3.78 -4.40 -4.45
CA LEU A 44 3.69 -3.95 -5.82
C LEU A 44 3.89 -5.10 -6.79
N CYS A 45 2.91 -5.34 -7.64
CA CYS A 45 2.98 -6.30 -8.74
C CYS A 45 3.21 -5.55 -10.05
N GLN A 46 4.48 -5.43 -10.45
CA GLN A 46 4.85 -4.79 -11.71
C GLN A 46 4.91 -5.81 -12.84
N ASP A 47 4.46 -5.38 -14.02
CA ASP A 47 4.56 -6.15 -15.28
C ASP A 47 3.94 -7.55 -15.22
N GLN A 48 2.99 -7.76 -14.31
CA GLN A 48 2.25 -9.01 -14.21
C GLN A 48 0.93 -8.92 -14.97
N PRO A 49 0.59 -9.93 -15.78
CA PRO A 49 -0.70 -9.96 -16.46
C PRO A 49 -1.85 -10.19 -15.48
N ASP A 50 -3.02 -9.65 -15.78
CA ASP A 50 -4.23 -9.84 -14.96
C ASP A 50 -4.60 -11.31 -14.73
N SER A 51 -4.22 -12.19 -15.64
CA SER A 51 -4.40 -13.64 -15.51
C SER A 51 -3.74 -14.23 -14.24
N ILE A 52 -2.72 -13.58 -13.70
CA ILE A 52 -2.10 -13.99 -12.42
C ILE A 52 -3.11 -13.83 -11.28
N VAL A 53 -3.89 -12.77 -11.27
CA VAL A 53 -4.92 -12.55 -10.25
C VAL A 53 -5.98 -13.63 -10.33
N GLU A 54 -6.45 -13.96 -11.52
CA GLU A 54 -7.39 -15.04 -11.75
C GLU A 54 -6.82 -16.38 -11.27
N TRP A 55 -5.57 -16.68 -11.62
CA TRP A 55 -4.89 -17.89 -11.17
C TRP A 55 -4.80 -17.99 -9.65
N MET A 56 -4.46 -16.90 -8.97
CA MET A 56 -4.38 -16.88 -7.49
C MET A 56 -5.73 -17.16 -6.83
N ARG A 57 -6.84 -16.88 -7.49
CA ARG A 57 -8.19 -17.09 -6.95
C ARG A 57 -8.81 -18.42 -7.28
N VAL A 58 -8.40 -19.02 -8.38
CA VAL A 58 -8.99 -20.29 -8.85
C VAL A 58 -8.80 -21.42 -7.83
N GLY A 59 -9.92 -22.05 -7.46
CA GLY A 59 -9.92 -23.26 -6.63
C GLY A 59 -9.54 -23.07 -5.16
N ARG A 60 -9.51 -21.82 -4.67
CA ARG A 60 -9.05 -21.55 -3.31
C ARG A 60 -10.19 -21.33 -2.30
N TRP A 61 -10.16 -20.23 -1.59
CA TRP A 61 -10.90 -20.02 -0.34
C TRP A 61 -12.34 -19.62 -0.52
N THR A 62 -12.68 -19.08 -1.63
CA THR A 62 -14.03 -18.61 -1.92
C THR A 62 -14.52 -19.17 -3.24
N LYS A 63 -15.72 -19.71 -3.20
CA LYS A 63 -16.48 -20.11 -4.38
C LYS A 63 -17.33 -18.95 -4.92
N GLN A 64 -17.34 -17.83 -4.22
CA GLN A 64 -18.04 -16.64 -4.67
C GLN A 64 -17.25 -15.98 -5.78
N ILE A 65 -17.93 -15.73 -6.86
CA ILE A 65 -17.33 -15.26 -8.10
C ILE A 65 -17.01 -13.78 -8.03
N ASP A 66 -17.73 -13.03 -7.23
CA ASP A 66 -17.70 -11.57 -7.24
C ASP A 66 -17.18 -11.00 -5.93
N PHE A 67 -15.90 -11.24 -5.67
CA PHE A 67 -15.25 -10.81 -4.43
C PHE A 67 -13.84 -10.28 -4.71
N GLY A 68 -13.69 -8.95 -4.75
CA GLY A 68 -12.40 -8.27 -4.92
C GLY A 68 -11.72 -8.52 -6.26
N GLU A 69 -10.41 -8.37 -6.28
CA GLU A 69 -9.60 -8.56 -7.49
C GLU A 69 -9.73 -10.00 -8.03
N GLY A 70 -9.68 -10.12 -9.34
CA GLY A 70 -9.85 -11.39 -10.04
C GLY A 70 -11.29 -11.89 -10.08
N SER A 71 -12.27 -11.09 -9.62
CA SER A 71 -13.70 -11.36 -9.78
C SER A 71 -14.17 -10.97 -11.17
N ALA A 72 -15.42 -11.33 -11.51
CA ALA A 72 -16.00 -10.95 -12.79
C ALA A 72 -16.14 -9.42 -12.97
N SER A 73 -16.34 -8.69 -11.85
CA SER A 73 -16.46 -7.23 -11.83
C SER A 73 -15.10 -6.51 -11.73
N ALA A 74 -14.07 -7.20 -11.26
CA ALA A 74 -12.73 -6.65 -11.10
C ALA A 74 -11.68 -7.72 -11.47
N PRO A 75 -11.51 -8.04 -12.77
CA PRO A 75 -10.74 -9.20 -13.22
C PRO A 75 -9.24 -9.09 -13.01
N GLY A 76 -8.70 -7.88 -12.90
CA GLY A 76 -7.27 -7.62 -12.78
C GLY A 76 -6.83 -7.06 -11.43
N PHE A 77 -5.60 -6.59 -11.41
CA PHE A 77 -5.08 -5.84 -10.27
C PHE A 77 -5.78 -4.49 -10.14
N PRO A 78 -6.03 -4.00 -8.91
CA PRO A 78 -6.51 -2.64 -8.73
C PRO A 78 -5.44 -1.64 -9.20
N PRO A 79 -5.83 -0.50 -9.77
CA PRO A 79 -4.86 0.54 -10.11
C PRO A 79 -4.18 1.05 -8.84
N MET A 80 -2.87 1.22 -8.90
CA MET A 80 -2.11 1.85 -7.83
C MET A 80 -2.56 3.31 -7.65
N PRO A 81 -2.43 3.88 -6.44
CA PRO A 81 -2.66 5.30 -6.23
C PRO A 81 -1.79 6.14 -7.18
N ASP A 82 -2.29 7.29 -7.61
CA ASP A 82 -1.61 8.17 -8.56
C ASP A 82 -0.25 8.69 -8.07
N TRP A 83 -0.05 8.75 -6.75
CA TRP A 83 1.19 9.17 -6.11
C TRP A 83 2.21 8.03 -5.92
N PHE A 84 1.82 6.76 -6.16
CA PHE A 84 2.72 5.61 -6.09
C PHE A 84 2.41 4.61 -7.20
N THR A 85 3.13 4.71 -8.29
CA THR A 85 2.96 3.82 -9.44
C THR A 85 4.07 2.77 -9.54
N ASP A 86 5.26 3.09 -9.08
CA ASP A 86 6.39 2.17 -9.02
C ASP A 86 7.41 2.59 -7.94
N ASN A 87 8.49 1.81 -7.80
CA ASN A 87 9.50 2.01 -6.77
C ASN A 87 10.24 3.37 -6.85
N ARG A 88 10.18 4.07 -7.95
CA ARG A 88 10.77 5.43 -8.08
C ARG A 88 9.99 6.46 -7.25
N ASP A 89 8.78 6.14 -6.87
CA ASP A 89 7.89 7.03 -6.10
C ASP A 89 8.10 6.95 -4.56
N PHE A 90 9.03 6.13 -4.08
CA PHE A 90 9.32 6.07 -2.64
C PHE A 90 9.68 7.43 -2.03
N GLY A 91 10.39 8.27 -2.79
CA GLY A 91 10.73 9.62 -2.36
C GLY A 91 9.52 10.47 -2.01
N LYS A 92 8.39 10.28 -2.70
CA LYS A 92 7.14 10.99 -2.41
C LYS A 92 6.60 10.64 -1.03
N ILE A 93 6.74 9.38 -0.60
CA ILE A 93 6.32 8.95 0.74
C ILE A 93 7.19 9.62 1.80
N ALA A 94 8.51 9.63 1.62
CA ALA A 94 9.42 10.31 2.54
C ALA A 94 9.09 11.80 2.67
N ASP A 95 8.83 12.49 1.56
CA ASP A 95 8.41 13.90 1.55
C ASP A 95 7.06 14.09 2.26
N GLY A 96 6.12 13.21 2.00
CA GLY A 96 4.81 13.22 2.65
C GLY A 96 4.88 13.01 4.17
N LEU A 97 5.76 12.12 4.64
CA LEU A 97 5.99 11.89 6.06
C LEU A 97 6.53 13.15 6.73
N ARG A 98 7.50 13.82 6.13
CA ARG A 98 8.03 15.09 6.64
C ARG A 98 6.96 16.18 6.68
N ALA A 99 6.09 16.22 5.68
CA ALA A 99 4.97 17.17 5.64
C ALA A 99 3.95 16.93 6.77
N THR A 100 3.85 15.72 7.34
CA THR A 100 3.02 15.44 8.51
C THR A 100 3.69 15.77 9.85
N GLY A 101 4.93 16.29 9.84
CA GLY A 101 5.68 16.66 11.03
C GLY A 101 6.62 15.57 11.57
N ILE A 102 6.76 14.46 10.88
CA ILE A 102 7.76 13.42 11.20
C ILE A 102 9.16 13.96 10.86
N THR A 103 10.12 13.74 11.76
CA THR A 103 11.51 14.18 11.55
C THR A 103 12.16 13.43 10.38
N GLN A 104 13.23 13.99 9.81
CA GLN A 104 13.98 13.31 8.75
C GLN A 104 14.49 11.94 9.22
N THR A 105 15.06 11.88 10.44
CA THR A 105 15.57 10.63 11.03
C THR A 105 14.48 9.57 11.16
N ASP A 106 13.29 9.97 11.60
CA ASP A 106 12.17 9.04 11.75
C ASP A 106 11.59 8.62 10.40
N ALA A 107 11.53 9.54 9.44
CA ALA A 107 11.12 9.19 8.07
C ALA A 107 12.10 8.19 7.45
N ASP A 108 13.41 8.40 7.61
CA ASP A 108 14.44 7.46 7.14
C ASP A 108 14.29 6.08 7.81
N ALA A 109 14.00 6.04 9.11
CA ALA A 109 13.77 4.77 9.82
C ALA A 109 12.56 4.00 9.25
N VAL A 110 11.46 4.67 8.96
CA VAL A 110 10.27 4.06 8.33
C VAL A 110 10.56 3.57 6.92
N MET A 111 11.42 4.30 6.19
CA MET A 111 11.80 3.98 4.81
C MET A 111 12.85 2.87 4.71
N GLY A 112 13.32 2.33 5.82
CA GLY A 112 14.26 1.20 5.85
C GLY A 112 15.69 1.56 6.26
N GLY A 113 15.82 2.67 6.93
CA GLY A 113 17.08 3.10 7.50
C GLY A 113 17.94 3.90 6.59
#